data_a28fff4ea23961ec6b6a30ec17cf713a
#
_entry.id   a28fff4ea23961ec6b6a30ec17cf713a
#
_cell.length_a   1.000
_cell.length_b   1.000
_cell.length_c   1.000
_cell.angle_alpha   90.00
_cell.angle_beta   90.00
_cell.angle_gamma   90.00
#
_symmetry.space_group_name_H-M   'P 1'
#
loop_
_entity.id
_entity.type
_entity.pdbx_description
1 polymer ?
#
loop_
_entity_poly.entity_id
_entity_poly.type
_entity_poly.pdbx_seq_one_letter_code
_entity_poly.pdbx_strand_id
1 'polypeptide(L)'
;MILVFGGTTEGRKTIETLEEAGGTFYYSTKTGEQDVVLQHGVCVDGAMDAEAMRLFCQEHDIRLLVDAAHPFAEVLHRTVAEVAEDMNIPAIRFERIFPERDPDIQWFDSYAAFVSYFQSQPSNLQPQILLA
;
A
#
# COMPACT_ATOMS: atom_id res chain seq x y z
N MET A 1 -17.87 2.91 -10.29
CA MET A 1 -16.84 3.68 -9.56
C MET A 1 -15.65 2.78 -9.22
N ILE A 2 -14.47 3.37 -9.06
CA ILE A 2 -13.23 2.70 -8.66
C ILE A 2 -12.83 3.20 -7.27
N LEU A 3 -12.37 2.31 -6.39
CA LEU A 3 -11.77 2.69 -5.10
C LEU A 3 -10.30 2.31 -5.12
N VAL A 4 -9.44 3.32 -4.96
CA VAL A 4 -7.98 3.19 -4.97
C VAL A 4 -7.45 3.39 -3.55
N PHE A 5 -6.71 2.44 -3.04
CA PHE A 5 -5.94 2.56 -1.80
C PHE A 5 -4.50 2.96 -2.15
N GLY A 6 -4.05 4.09 -1.60
CA GLY A 6 -2.78 4.67 -1.99
C GLY A 6 -1.93 5.15 -0.82
N GLY A 7 -1.39 6.35 -0.92
CA GLY A 7 -0.38 6.85 0.02
C GLY A 7 1.06 6.52 -0.38
N THR A 8 1.26 6.10 -1.63
CA THR A 8 2.55 5.69 -2.20
C THR A 8 2.79 6.33 -3.57
N THR A 9 3.97 6.14 -4.12
CA THR A 9 4.28 6.50 -5.51
C THR A 9 3.39 5.72 -6.50
N GLU A 10 3.13 4.45 -6.22
CA GLU A 10 2.28 3.57 -7.04
C GLU A 10 0.82 4.07 -7.00
N GLY A 11 0.34 4.45 -5.82
CA GLY A 11 -0.98 5.08 -5.65
C GLY A 11 -1.10 6.36 -6.47
N ARG A 12 -0.07 7.22 -6.44
CA ARG A 12 -0.05 8.46 -7.23
C ARG A 12 -0.11 8.18 -8.73
N LYS A 13 0.70 7.26 -9.24
CA LYS A 13 0.67 6.84 -10.65
C LYS A 13 -0.69 6.29 -11.06
N THR A 14 -1.33 5.54 -10.18
CA THR A 14 -2.68 5.01 -10.43
C THR A 14 -3.69 6.14 -10.62
N ILE A 15 -3.73 7.12 -9.71
CA ILE A 15 -4.68 8.23 -9.83
C ILE A 15 -4.36 9.15 -11.02
N GLU A 16 -3.09 9.40 -11.34
CA GLU A 16 -2.69 10.13 -12.54
C GLU A 16 -3.25 9.46 -13.80
N THR A 17 -3.10 8.14 -13.93
CA THR A 17 -3.66 7.37 -15.05
C THR A 17 -5.19 7.45 -15.12
N LEU A 18 -5.88 7.40 -13.97
CA LEU A 18 -7.34 7.51 -13.92
C LEU A 18 -7.82 8.92 -14.27
N GLU A 19 -7.11 9.96 -13.82
CA GLU A 19 -7.39 11.35 -14.19
C GLU A 19 -7.22 11.57 -15.71
N GLU A 20 -6.12 11.08 -16.30
CA GLU A 20 -5.89 11.16 -17.74
C GLU A 20 -6.97 10.44 -18.55
N ALA A 21 -7.48 9.31 -18.04
CA ALA A 21 -8.56 8.57 -18.65
C ALA A 21 -9.95 9.19 -18.45
N GLY A 22 -10.08 10.24 -17.62
CA GLY A 22 -11.35 10.85 -17.25
C GLY A 22 -12.25 9.93 -16.42
N GLY A 23 -11.66 8.94 -15.74
CA GLY A 23 -12.36 7.98 -14.90
C GLY A 23 -12.74 8.57 -13.55
N THR A 24 -13.94 8.28 -13.06
CA THR A 24 -14.35 8.68 -11.72
C THR A 24 -13.93 7.66 -10.68
N PHE A 25 -13.30 8.12 -9.58
CA PHE A 25 -12.74 7.23 -8.56
C PHE A 25 -12.74 7.89 -7.17
N TYR A 26 -12.61 7.05 -6.15
CA TYR A 26 -12.25 7.46 -4.80
C TYR A 26 -10.79 7.10 -4.54
N TYR A 27 -10.05 8.01 -3.93
CA TYR A 27 -8.67 7.81 -3.52
C TYR A 27 -8.56 7.81 -2.00
N SER A 28 -8.35 6.63 -1.43
CA SER A 28 -8.26 6.44 0.01
C SER A 28 -6.80 6.44 0.47
N THR A 29 -6.53 7.28 1.49
CA THR A 29 -5.25 7.32 2.19
C THR A 29 -5.46 7.23 3.69
N LYS A 30 -4.48 6.68 4.42
CA LYS A 30 -4.60 6.50 5.87
C LYS A 30 -4.61 7.83 6.63
N THR A 31 -3.85 8.81 6.18
CA THR A 31 -3.56 10.06 6.92
C THR A 31 -4.01 11.34 6.22
N GLY A 32 -4.50 11.25 4.98
CA GLY A 32 -4.87 12.44 4.22
C GLY A 32 -3.71 13.36 3.81
N GLU A 33 -2.47 12.98 4.12
CA GLU A 33 -1.28 13.83 3.97
C GLU A 33 -0.78 14.00 2.52
N GLN A 34 -1.42 13.37 1.54
CA GLN A 34 -1.06 13.57 0.14
C GLN A 34 -1.85 14.75 -0.44
N ASP A 35 -1.16 15.87 -0.65
CA ASP A 35 -1.67 16.99 -1.46
C ASP A 35 -1.76 16.53 -2.93
N VAL A 36 -2.89 15.99 -3.31
CA VAL A 36 -3.23 15.69 -4.70
C VAL A 36 -4.43 16.52 -5.13
N VAL A 37 -4.28 17.18 -6.25
CA VAL A 37 -5.41 17.91 -6.87
C VAL A 37 -6.08 16.94 -7.85
N LEU A 38 -7.30 16.53 -7.54
CA LEU A 38 -8.10 15.62 -8.37
C LEU A 38 -9.19 16.42 -9.10
N GLN A 39 -9.40 16.13 -10.37
CA GLN A 39 -10.49 16.70 -11.19
C GLN A 39 -11.66 15.72 -11.29
N HIS A 40 -11.38 14.43 -11.35
CA HIS A 40 -12.36 13.35 -11.53
C HIS A 40 -12.46 12.43 -10.30
N GLY A 41 -11.52 12.56 -9.37
CA GLY A 41 -11.45 11.78 -8.15
C GLY A 41 -11.91 12.52 -6.89
N VAL A 42 -12.24 11.77 -5.85
CA VAL A 42 -12.56 12.27 -4.51
C VAL A 42 -11.62 11.63 -3.49
N CYS A 43 -10.94 12.46 -2.68
CA CYS A 43 -10.11 11.96 -1.59
C CYS A 43 -10.98 11.46 -0.44
N VAL A 44 -10.58 10.33 0.15
CA VAL A 44 -11.18 9.73 1.34
C VAL A 44 -10.09 9.46 2.35
N ASP A 45 -10.22 10.03 3.53
CA ASP A 45 -9.22 9.92 4.58
C ASP A 45 -9.66 8.91 5.64
N GLY A 46 -8.67 8.22 6.20
CA GLY A 46 -8.86 7.28 7.28
C GLY A 46 -8.75 5.82 6.85
N ALA A 47 -8.40 4.99 7.84
CA ALA A 47 -8.34 3.54 7.63
C ALA A 47 -9.75 2.96 7.58
N MET A 48 -9.98 2.05 6.64
CA MET A 48 -11.21 1.26 6.56
C MET A 48 -10.92 -0.17 7.01
N ASP A 49 -11.72 -0.68 7.94
CA ASP A 49 -11.82 -2.11 8.19
C ASP A 49 -12.72 -2.79 7.14
N ALA A 50 -12.88 -4.10 7.23
CA ALA A 50 -13.65 -4.85 6.24
C ALA A 50 -15.12 -4.43 6.17
N GLU A 51 -15.73 -4.11 7.32
CA GLU A 51 -17.14 -3.70 7.38
C GLU A 51 -17.33 -2.31 6.76
N ALA A 52 -16.51 -1.35 7.16
CA ALA A 52 -16.53 -0.01 6.58
C ALA A 52 -16.26 -0.01 5.08
N MET A 53 -15.34 -0.86 4.61
CA MET A 53 -15.03 -1.00 3.19
C MET A 53 -16.20 -1.59 2.40
N ARG A 54 -16.90 -2.62 2.93
CA ARG A 54 -18.11 -3.19 2.29
C ARG A 54 -19.22 -2.15 2.19
N LEU A 55 -19.49 -1.41 3.27
CA LEU A 55 -20.48 -0.34 3.27
C LEU A 55 -20.14 0.74 2.24
N PHE A 56 -18.90 1.19 2.24
CA PHE A 56 -18.43 2.18 1.26
C PHE A 56 -18.60 1.70 -0.18
N CYS A 57 -18.25 0.45 -0.45
CA CYS A 57 -18.42 -0.14 -1.77
C CYS A 57 -19.89 -0.19 -2.21
N GLN A 58 -20.80 -0.48 -1.29
CA GLN A 58 -22.24 -0.51 -1.57
C GLN A 58 -22.81 0.89 -1.80
N GLU A 59 -22.50 1.84 -0.91
CA GLU A 59 -23.01 3.20 -0.97
C GLU A 59 -22.55 3.97 -2.22
N HIS A 60 -21.35 3.67 -2.70
CA HIS A 60 -20.73 4.38 -3.81
C HIS A 60 -20.67 3.57 -5.12
N ASP A 61 -21.35 2.43 -5.19
CA ASP A 61 -21.38 1.54 -6.36
C ASP A 61 -19.96 1.24 -6.90
N ILE A 62 -19.06 0.82 -5.99
CA ILE A 62 -17.68 0.47 -6.37
C ILE A 62 -17.70 -0.83 -7.17
N ARG A 63 -17.01 -0.83 -8.31
CA ARG A 63 -16.94 -1.95 -9.25
C ARG A 63 -15.52 -2.46 -9.47
N LEU A 64 -14.53 -1.77 -8.91
CA LEU A 64 -13.13 -2.16 -8.97
C LEU A 64 -12.42 -1.65 -7.73
N LEU A 65 -11.65 -2.52 -7.10
CA LEU A 65 -10.72 -2.16 -6.03
C LEU A 65 -9.29 -2.14 -6.60
N VAL A 66 -8.54 -1.09 -6.29
CA VAL A 66 -7.13 -0.99 -6.64
C VAL A 66 -6.31 -0.81 -5.37
N ASP A 67 -5.52 -1.82 -5.06
CA ASP A 67 -4.60 -1.81 -3.93
C ASP A 67 -3.21 -1.39 -4.41
N ALA A 68 -2.92 -0.10 -4.28
CA ALA A 68 -1.62 0.51 -4.55
C ALA A 68 -0.99 1.06 -3.26
N ALA A 69 -1.33 0.48 -2.11
CA ALA A 69 -0.79 0.84 -0.83
C ALA A 69 0.64 0.34 -0.63
N HIS A 70 1.28 0.76 0.47
CA HIS A 70 2.65 0.37 0.77
C HIS A 70 2.77 -1.16 0.91
N PRO A 71 3.82 -1.81 0.38
CA PRO A 71 4.00 -3.26 0.45
C PRO A 71 3.87 -3.87 1.86
N PHE A 72 4.15 -3.09 2.91
CA PHE A 72 4.02 -3.53 4.31
C PHE A 72 2.63 -3.29 4.92
N ALA A 73 1.67 -2.84 4.15
CA ALA A 73 0.29 -2.67 4.60
C ALA A 73 -0.50 -4.00 4.57
N GLU A 74 0.07 -5.06 5.17
CA GLU A 74 -0.45 -6.43 5.10
C GLU A 74 -1.91 -6.58 5.55
N VAL A 75 -2.32 -5.82 6.57
CA VAL A 75 -3.71 -5.84 7.05
C VAL A 75 -4.65 -5.31 5.96
N LEU A 76 -4.31 -4.18 5.35
CA LEU A 76 -5.09 -3.61 4.27
C LEU A 76 -5.16 -4.54 3.05
N HIS A 77 -4.03 -5.13 2.66
CA HIS A 77 -4.00 -6.07 1.53
C HIS A 77 -4.95 -7.25 1.73
N ARG A 78 -4.97 -7.83 2.94
CA ARG A 78 -5.90 -8.91 3.30
C ARG A 78 -7.35 -8.43 3.31
N THR A 79 -7.61 -7.25 3.87
CA THR A 79 -8.95 -6.66 3.92
C THR A 79 -9.50 -6.41 2.51
N VAL A 80 -8.67 -5.85 1.60
CA VAL A 80 -9.08 -5.63 0.20
C VAL A 80 -9.41 -6.94 -0.49
N ALA A 81 -8.57 -7.97 -0.31
CA ALA A 81 -8.80 -9.28 -0.92
C ALA A 81 -10.09 -9.94 -0.39
N GLU A 82 -10.31 -9.90 0.93
CA GLU A 82 -11.52 -10.43 1.59
C GLU A 82 -12.78 -9.73 1.06
N VAL A 83 -12.81 -8.40 1.05
CA VAL A 83 -13.97 -7.63 0.60
C VAL A 83 -14.22 -7.82 -0.90
N ALA A 84 -13.17 -7.91 -1.71
CA ALA A 84 -13.28 -8.19 -3.14
C ALA A 84 -13.96 -9.55 -3.39
N GLU A 85 -13.56 -10.59 -2.65
CA GLU A 85 -14.14 -11.93 -2.73
C GLU A 85 -15.61 -11.93 -2.26
N ASP A 86 -15.87 -11.40 -1.08
CA ASP A 86 -17.21 -11.37 -0.48
C ASP A 86 -18.24 -10.65 -1.35
N MET A 87 -17.84 -9.57 -1.99
CA MET A 87 -18.71 -8.73 -2.81
C MET A 87 -18.69 -9.09 -4.30
N ASN A 88 -17.82 -10.04 -4.68
CA ASN A 88 -17.58 -10.40 -6.08
C ASN A 88 -17.18 -9.17 -6.94
N ILE A 89 -16.30 -8.32 -6.39
CA ILE A 89 -15.74 -7.17 -7.07
C ILE A 89 -14.31 -7.50 -7.48
N PRO A 90 -13.88 -7.24 -8.74
CA PRO A 90 -12.50 -7.43 -9.13
C PRO A 90 -11.57 -6.53 -8.33
N ALA A 91 -10.39 -7.06 -7.97
CA ALA A 91 -9.33 -6.31 -7.32
C ALA A 91 -8.02 -6.41 -8.11
N ILE A 92 -7.30 -5.31 -8.18
CA ILE A 92 -5.96 -5.21 -8.78
C ILE A 92 -5.00 -4.76 -7.70
N ARG A 93 -3.89 -5.46 -7.53
CA ARG A 93 -2.77 -5.00 -6.72
C ARG A 93 -1.68 -4.46 -7.62
N PHE A 94 -1.26 -3.22 -7.34
CA PHE A 94 -0.18 -2.54 -8.03
C PHE A 94 0.91 -2.17 -7.03
N GLU A 95 2.03 -2.87 -7.12
CA GLU A 95 3.18 -2.63 -6.24
C GLU A 95 4.48 -2.57 -7.04
N ARG A 96 5.49 -1.94 -6.45
CA ARG A 96 6.83 -1.89 -7.06
C ARG A 96 7.49 -3.25 -7.02
N ILE A 97 8.24 -3.54 -8.08
CA ILE A 97 9.16 -4.66 -8.09
C ILE A 97 10.43 -4.22 -7.35
N PHE A 98 10.78 -4.93 -6.30
CA PHE A 98 12.05 -4.73 -5.63
C PHE A 98 13.17 -5.33 -6.50
N PRO A 99 14.33 -4.66 -6.63
CA PRO A 99 15.48 -5.25 -7.28
C PRO A 99 15.93 -6.53 -6.57
N GLU A 100 16.62 -7.40 -7.32
CA GLU A 100 17.26 -8.56 -6.71
C GLU A 100 18.18 -8.12 -5.56
N ARG A 101 18.26 -8.97 -4.53
CA ARG A 101 19.12 -8.71 -3.37
C ARG A 101 20.57 -8.65 -3.84
N ASP A 102 21.24 -7.54 -3.57
CA ASP A 102 22.65 -7.38 -3.85
C ASP A 102 23.47 -8.40 -3.01
N PRO A 103 24.28 -9.26 -3.63
CA PRO A 103 25.06 -10.28 -2.93
C PRO A 103 26.10 -9.69 -1.96
N ASP A 104 26.52 -8.44 -2.17
CA ASP A 104 27.49 -7.76 -1.33
C ASP A 104 26.86 -7.11 -0.07
N ILE A 105 25.52 -7.13 0.01
CA ILE A 105 24.76 -6.60 1.15
C ILE A 105 24.25 -7.76 2.02
N GLN A 106 24.47 -7.67 3.33
CA GLN A 106 23.92 -8.61 4.28
C GLN A 106 22.42 -8.36 4.46
N TRP A 107 21.61 -9.29 4.01
CA TRP A 107 20.15 -9.25 4.11
C TRP A 107 19.65 -10.09 5.28
N PHE A 108 18.58 -9.63 5.92
CA PHE A 108 17.90 -10.33 7.01
C PHE A 108 16.42 -10.47 6.69
N ASP A 109 15.85 -11.65 6.90
CA ASP A 109 14.44 -11.91 6.63
C ASP A 109 13.52 -11.47 7.80
N SER A 110 14.11 -11.08 8.93
CA SER A 110 13.38 -10.56 10.08
C SER A 110 14.24 -9.64 10.93
N TYR A 111 13.59 -8.76 11.69
CA TYR A 111 14.25 -7.93 12.69
C TYR A 111 14.95 -8.76 13.75
N ALA A 112 14.35 -9.87 14.18
CA ALA A 112 14.95 -10.79 15.16
C ALA A 112 16.27 -11.39 14.66
N ALA A 113 16.31 -11.79 13.37
CA ALA A 113 17.55 -12.31 12.77
C ALA A 113 18.63 -11.24 12.70
N PHE A 114 18.28 -9.99 12.37
CA PHE A 114 19.22 -8.87 12.40
C PHE A 114 19.78 -8.62 13.81
N VAL A 115 18.93 -8.57 14.83
CA VAL A 115 19.36 -8.35 16.23
C VAL A 115 20.27 -9.47 16.70
N SER A 116 19.93 -10.73 16.44
CA SER A 116 20.76 -11.87 16.81
C SER A 116 22.14 -11.85 16.15
N TYR A 117 22.18 -11.52 14.85
CA TYR A 117 23.43 -11.35 14.12
C TYR A 117 24.27 -10.23 14.72
N PHE A 118 23.69 -9.08 15.00
CA PHE A 118 24.38 -7.93 15.55
C PHE A 118 24.96 -8.22 16.95
N GLN A 119 24.20 -8.90 17.82
CA GLN A 119 24.65 -9.29 19.14
C GLN A 119 25.76 -10.34 19.12
N SER A 120 25.86 -11.14 18.07
CA SER A 120 26.91 -12.14 17.90
C SER A 120 28.25 -11.56 17.43
N GLN A 121 28.26 -10.29 16.97
CA GLN A 121 29.49 -9.66 16.49
C GLN A 121 30.38 -9.23 17.67
N PRO A 122 31.71 -9.42 17.55
CA PRO A 122 32.65 -8.93 18.55
C PRO A 122 32.54 -7.41 18.70
N SER A 123 32.69 -6.91 19.92
CA SER A 123 32.50 -5.48 20.23
C SER A 123 33.47 -4.54 19.47
N ASN A 124 34.60 -5.05 18.96
CA ASN A 124 35.57 -4.30 18.16
C ASN A 124 35.19 -4.22 16.65
N LEU A 125 34.15 -4.93 16.23
CA LEU A 125 33.60 -4.95 14.85
C LEU A 125 32.20 -4.34 14.79
N GLN A 126 31.82 -3.52 15.78
CA GLN A 126 30.51 -2.89 15.74
C GLN A 126 30.38 -2.06 14.46
N PRO A 127 29.55 -2.47 13.49
CA PRO A 127 29.39 -1.73 12.26
C PRO A 127 28.78 -0.36 12.58
N GLN A 128 29.18 0.64 11.84
CA GLN A 128 28.44 1.89 11.84
C GLN A 128 27.08 1.63 11.19
N ILE A 129 26.02 1.68 11.98
CA ILE A 129 24.66 1.50 11.46
C ILE A 129 24.14 2.86 11.05
N LEU A 130 23.87 3.03 9.76
CA LEU A 130 23.09 4.14 9.24
C LEU A 130 21.61 3.69 9.19
N LEU A 131 20.80 4.27 10.06
CA LEU A 131 19.34 4.15 9.98
C LEU A 131 18.86 5.31 9.08
N ALA A 132 18.43 4.95 7.89
CA ALA A 132 17.83 5.89 6.95
C ALA A 132 16.31 5.81 7.01
#